data_815e2d0e181bfdfba4eff7ab179628ba
#
_entry.id   815e2d0e181bfdfba4eff7ab179628ba
#
_cell.length_a   1.000
_cell.length_b   1.000
_cell.length_c   1.000
_cell.angle_alpha   90.00
_cell.angle_beta   90.00
_cell.angle_gamma   90.00
#
_symmetry.space_group_name_H-M   'P 1'
#
loop_
_entity.id
_entity.type
_entity.pdbx_description
1 polymer ?
#
loop_
_entity_poly.entity_id
_entity_poly.type
_entity_poly.pdbx_seq_one_letter_code
_entity_poly.pdbx_strand_id
1 'polypeptide(L)'
;RFNEPVAPLVLTLMLPDGSTRALDPQVTPANGLSASLPASAPRGSYLVSWRVVSADGHPLGGAVAYSVGAPSAPSALGAASGAPAATLLRPAIWGLRLLLYLALFVGVGGTLFRAFMPPARDSGGMPLAVLIAGFVALPCAVGLQGLDALAAPWSALASIPPWRAGLTTRHGIM
;
A
#
# COMPACT_ATOMS: atom_id res chain seq x y z
N ARG A 1 -9.56 -14.86 -10.42
CA ARG A 1 -9.36 -15.93 -9.42
C ARG A 1 -7.93 -15.89 -8.93
N PHE A 2 -7.73 -16.19 -7.66
CA PHE A 2 -6.44 -16.23 -7.00
C PHE A 2 -6.15 -17.67 -6.55
N ASN A 3 -4.89 -17.99 -6.35
CA ASN A 3 -4.45 -19.31 -5.84
C ASN A 3 -4.65 -19.46 -4.33
N GLU A 4 -4.92 -18.38 -3.63
CA GLU A 4 -5.15 -18.32 -2.18
C GLU A 4 -6.28 -17.36 -1.82
N PRO A 5 -6.83 -17.41 -0.60
CA PRO A 5 -7.81 -16.44 -0.13
C PRO A 5 -7.26 -15.02 -0.16
N VAL A 6 -8.09 -14.07 -0.58
CA VAL A 6 -7.73 -12.64 -0.65
C VAL A 6 -8.80 -11.78 0.00
N ALA A 7 -8.35 -10.68 0.63
CA ALA A 7 -9.23 -9.63 1.13
C ALA A 7 -9.18 -8.43 0.16
N PRO A 8 -10.33 -7.99 -0.38
CA PRO A 8 -10.36 -6.86 -1.31
C PRO A 8 -10.09 -5.54 -0.57
N LEU A 9 -9.25 -4.69 -1.17
CA LEU A 9 -8.99 -3.32 -0.71
C LEU A 9 -9.68 -2.29 -1.61
N VAL A 10 -9.45 -2.40 -2.90
CA VAL A 10 -9.97 -1.46 -3.91
C VAL A 10 -10.31 -2.22 -5.17
N LEU A 11 -11.46 -1.90 -5.75
CA LEU A 11 -11.86 -2.33 -7.09
C LEU A 11 -12.43 -1.12 -7.83
N THR A 12 -11.82 -0.76 -8.95
CA THR A 12 -12.18 0.43 -9.71
C THR A 12 -12.40 0.08 -11.17
N LEU A 13 -13.48 0.60 -11.73
CA LEU A 13 -13.77 0.54 -13.16
C LEU A 13 -13.47 1.91 -13.78
N MET A 14 -12.58 1.95 -14.75
CA MET A 14 -12.42 3.09 -15.64
C MET A 14 -13.30 2.88 -16.87
N LEU A 15 -14.06 3.89 -17.20
CA LEU A 15 -14.98 3.92 -18.34
C LEU A 15 -14.28 4.46 -19.60
N PRO A 16 -14.88 4.30 -20.79
CA PRO A 16 -14.30 4.79 -22.05
C PRO A 16 -14.08 6.31 -22.12
N ASP A 17 -14.81 7.09 -21.32
CA ASP A 17 -14.65 8.54 -21.20
C ASP A 17 -13.51 8.96 -20.24
N GLY A 18 -12.80 7.99 -19.66
CA GLY A 18 -11.73 8.22 -18.69
C GLY A 18 -12.23 8.43 -17.25
N SER A 19 -13.53 8.48 -17.02
CA SER A 19 -14.08 8.57 -15.67
C SER A 19 -13.85 7.26 -14.91
N THR A 20 -13.72 7.34 -13.58
CA THR A 20 -13.49 6.17 -12.72
C THR A 20 -14.65 5.99 -11.76
N ARG A 21 -15.05 4.73 -11.56
CA ARG A 21 -16.09 4.35 -10.61
C ARG A 21 -15.59 3.25 -9.70
N ALA A 22 -15.76 3.42 -8.40
CA ALA A 22 -15.55 2.34 -7.44
C ALA A 22 -16.62 1.27 -7.62
N LEU A 23 -16.21 0.01 -7.60
CA LEU A 23 -17.09 -1.15 -7.61
C LEU A 23 -17.07 -1.79 -6.21
N ASP A 24 -18.19 -2.40 -5.85
CA ASP A 24 -18.32 -3.17 -4.61
C ASP A 24 -17.84 -4.61 -4.85
N PRO A 25 -16.68 -5.01 -4.26
CA PRO A 25 -16.13 -6.32 -4.48
C PRO A 25 -16.85 -7.38 -3.65
N GLN A 26 -17.22 -8.49 -4.28
CA GLN A 26 -17.76 -9.69 -3.65
C GLN A 26 -16.72 -10.80 -3.69
N VAL A 27 -16.32 -11.31 -2.53
CA VAL A 27 -15.42 -12.48 -2.45
C VAL A 27 -16.23 -13.75 -2.74
N THR A 28 -15.75 -14.57 -3.67
CA THR A 28 -16.42 -15.83 -4.01
C THR A 28 -15.72 -17.03 -3.36
N PRO A 29 -16.45 -18.15 -3.08
CA PRO A 29 -15.88 -19.32 -2.40
C PRO A 29 -14.66 -19.97 -3.08
N ALA A 30 -14.44 -19.69 -4.35
CA ALA A 30 -13.33 -20.25 -5.12
C ALA A 30 -12.13 -19.29 -5.18
N ASN A 31 -11.84 -18.55 -4.12
CA ASN A 31 -10.76 -17.53 -4.07
C ASN A 31 -10.90 -16.52 -5.23
N GLY A 32 -12.13 -16.18 -5.59
CA GLY A 32 -12.40 -15.25 -6.66
C GLY A 32 -12.82 -13.88 -6.12
N LEU A 33 -12.69 -12.88 -6.98
CA LEU A 33 -13.27 -11.57 -6.78
C LEU A 33 -14.25 -11.31 -7.90
N SER A 34 -15.47 -10.94 -7.56
CA SER A 34 -16.51 -10.56 -8.50
C SER A 34 -17.06 -9.19 -8.15
N ALA A 35 -17.59 -8.48 -9.13
CA ALA A 35 -18.32 -7.24 -8.92
C ALA A 35 -19.39 -7.10 -9.99
N SER A 36 -20.50 -6.45 -9.64
CA SER A 36 -21.54 -6.11 -10.59
C SER A 36 -21.10 -4.89 -11.41
N LEU A 37 -21.12 -5.04 -12.72
CA LEU A 37 -20.90 -3.94 -13.65
C LEU A 37 -22.21 -3.14 -13.84
N PRO A 38 -22.14 -1.84 -14.19
CA PRO A 38 -23.31 -1.04 -14.53
C PRO A 38 -24.12 -1.70 -15.65
N ALA A 39 -25.44 -1.70 -15.52
CA ALA A 39 -26.33 -2.30 -16.51
C ALA A 39 -26.26 -1.62 -17.90
N SER A 40 -25.92 -0.32 -17.93
CA SER A 40 -25.66 0.43 -19.15
C SER A 40 -24.15 0.57 -19.35
N ALA A 41 -23.60 -0.17 -20.31
CA ALA A 41 -22.20 -0.08 -20.68
C ALA A 41 -22.08 0.57 -22.07
N PRO A 42 -21.71 1.85 -22.19
CA PRO A 42 -21.37 2.49 -23.46
C PRO A 42 -20.33 1.69 -24.25
N ARG A 43 -20.36 1.79 -25.58
CA ARG A 43 -19.32 1.16 -26.40
C ARG A 43 -17.95 1.80 -26.12
N GLY A 44 -16.91 0.98 -26.06
CA GLY A 44 -15.55 1.43 -25.82
C GLY A 44 -14.74 0.49 -24.95
N SER A 45 -13.53 0.91 -24.58
CA SER A 45 -12.62 0.15 -23.75
C SER A 45 -12.77 0.51 -22.29
N TYR A 46 -12.73 -0.51 -21.46
CA TYR A 46 -12.84 -0.45 -19.99
C TYR A 46 -11.58 -1.02 -19.35
N LEU A 47 -11.20 -0.46 -18.22
CA LEU A 47 -10.13 -1.01 -17.39
C LEU A 47 -10.66 -1.28 -15.99
N VAL A 48 -10.66 -2.55 -15.58
CA VAL A 48 -10.90 -2.93 -14.19
C VAL A 48 -9.55 -3.04 -13.49
N SER A 49 -9.30 -2.19 -12.53
CA SER A 49 -8.13 -2.28 -11.66
C SER A 49 -8.56 -2.76 -10.27
N TRP A 50 -7.74 -3.59 -9.66
CA TRP A 50 -8.02 -4.18 -8.37
C TRP A 50 -6.79 -4.19 -7.48
N ARG A 51 -7.03 -4.09 -6.16
CA ARG A 51 -6.06 -4.33 -5.11
C ARG A 51 -6.66 -5.21 -4.04
N VAL A 52 -5.88 -6.18 -3.60
CA VAL A 52 -6.26 -7.15 -2.58
C VAL A 52 -5.09 -7.37 -1.63
N VAL A 53 -5.37 -7.90 -0.45
CA VAL A 53 -4.35 -8.44 0.44
C VAL A 53 -4.49 -9.96 0.41
N SER A 54 -3.40 -10.66 0.17
CA SER A 54 -3.34 -12.12 0.22
C SER A 54 -3.37 -12.64 1.67
N ALA A 55 -3.59 -13.94 1.85
CA ALA A 55 -3.65 -14.56 3.17
C ALA A 55 -2.36 -14.37 4.00
N ASP A 56 -1.23 -14.20 3.34
CA ASP A 56 0.08 -13.91 3.96
C ASP A 56 0.29 -12.42 4.28
N GLY A 57 -0.70 -11.56 4.00
CA GLY A 57 -0.69 -10.12 4.27
C GLY A 57 0.01 -9.27 3.22
N HIS A 58 0.38 -9.82 2.06
CA HIS A 58 1.01 -9.04 0.99
C HIS A 58 -0.05 -8.35 0.12
N PRO A 59 0.10 -7.04 -0.18
CA PRO A 59 -0.76 -6.36 -1.12
C PRO A 59 -0.44 -6.79 -2.56
N LEU A 60 -1.46 -7.27 -3.26
CA LEU A 60 -1.41 -7.62 -4.67
C LEU A 60 -2.30 -6.67 -5.46
N GLY A 61 -1.89 -6.31 -6.66
CA GLY A 61 -2.68 -5.48 -7.55
C GLY A 61 -2.57 -5.92 -9.00
N GLY A 62 -3.61 -5.63 -9.76
CA GLY A 62 -3.63 -5.89 -11.18
C GLY A 62 -4.71 -5.10 -11.88
N ALA A 63 -4.71 -5.22 -13.20
CA ALA A 63 -5.73 -4.62 -14.04
C ALA A 63 -6.05 -5.53 -15.22
N VAL A 64 -7.31 -5.49 -15.63
CA VAL A 64 -7.82 -6.20 -16.83
C VAL A 64 -8.55 -5.22 -17.71
N ALA A 65 -8.12 -5.13 -18.96
CA ALA A 65 -8.81 -4.36 -19.97
C ALA A 65 -9.78 -5.25 -20.76
N TYR A 66 -10.96 -4.73 -21.04
CA TYR A 66 -11.93 -5.34 -21.96
C TYR A 66 -12.64 -4.27 -22.75
N SER A 67 -13.31 -4.64 -23.83
CA SER A 67 -14.03 -3.70 -24.67
C SER A 67 -15.45 -4.17 -24.91
N VAL A 68 -16.39 -3.23 -24.97
CA VAL A 68 -17.78 -3.44 -25.34
C VAL A 68 -17.97 -2.87 -26.75
N GLY A 69 -18.18 -3.74 -27.74
CA GLY A 69 -18.21 -3.34 -29.15
C GLY A 69 -16.82 -2.99 -29.68
N ALA A 70 -16.69 -1.84 -30.35
CA ALA A 70 -15.39 -1.39 -30.89
C ALA A 70 -14.48 -0.86 -29.76
N PRO A 71 -13.18 -1.22 -29.73
CA PRO A 71 -12.24 -0.70 -28.75
C PRO A 71 -12.01 0.80 -28.97
N SER A 72 -11.87 1.53 -27.87
CA SER A 72 -11.42 2.94 -27.88
C SER A 72 -9.93 3.03 -28.18
N ALA A 73 -9.45 4.20 -28.62
CA ALA A 73 -8.03 4.43 -28.86
C ALA A 73 -7.18 4.14 -27.59
N PRO A 74 -5.95 3.61 -27.74
CA PRO A 74 -5.11 3.12 -26.63
C PRO A 74 -4.69 4.18 -25.60
N SER A 75 -4.86 5.46 -25.89
CA SER A 75 -4.32 6.59 -25.11
C SER A 75 -4.84 6.70 -23.68
N ALA A 76 -6.05 6.20 -23.40
CA ALA A 76 -6.64 6.29 -22.07
C ALA A 76 -6.19 5.14 -21.14
N LEU A 77 -5.84 3.98 -21.69
CA LEU A 77 -5.50 2.78 -20.91
C LEU A 77 -4.04 2.77 -20.43
N GLY A 78 -3.14 3.43 -21.15
CA GLY A 78 -1.71 3.48 -20.81
C GLY A 78 -1.40 4.41 -19.63
N ALA A 79 -2.16 5.47 -19.44
CA ALA A 79 -1.93 6.45 -18.38
C ALA A 79 -2.34 5.96 -16.98
N ALA A 80 -3.24 4.98 -16.90
CA ALA A 80 -3.73 4.45 -15.63
C ALA A 80 -2.79 3.44 -14.97
N SER A 81 -1.83 2.89 -15.73
CA SER A 81 -0.93 1.83 -15.26
C SER A 81 0.27 2.32 -14.45
N GLY A 82 0.53 3.62 -14.41
CA GLY A 82 1.72 4.19 -13.76
C GLY A 82 1.44 5.56 -13.14
N ALA A 83 0.84 5.60 -11.97
CA ALA A 83 0.76 6.85 -11.23
C ALA A 83 2.19 7.30 -10.84
N PRO A 84 2.63 8.53 -11.19
CA PRO A 84 3.96 9.05 -10.84
C PRO A 84 4.21 9.13 -9.32
N ALA A 85 3.16 9.03 -8.52
CA ALA A 85 3.25 8.95 -7.06
C ALA A 85 4.00 7.69 -6.56
N ALA A 86 4.03 6.60 -7.34
CA ALA A 86 4.70 5.35 -6.96
C ALA A 86 6.24 5.48 -6.98
N THR A 87 6.80 6.43 -7.71
CA THR A 87 8.25 6.54 -7.93
C THR A 87 8.99 6.94 -6.64
N LEU A 88 8.43 7.81 -5.82
CA LEU A 88 9.04 8.25 -4.56
C LEU A 88 8.53 7.47 -3.35
N LEU A 89 7.36 6.85 -3.43
CA LEU A 89 6.75 6.13 -2.32
C LEU A 89 7.57 4.90 -1.91
N ARG A 90 8.02 4.09 -2.88
CA ARG A 90 8.84 2.91 -2.61
C ARG A 90 10.17 3.23 -1.91
N PRO A 91 11.02 4.14 -2.41
CA PRO A 91 12.23 4.50 -1.70
C PRO A 91 11.96 5.12 -0.32
N ALA A 92 10.87 5.88 -0.14
CA ALA A 92 10.48 6.40 1.17
C ALA A 92 10.14 5.28 2.16
N ILE A 93 9.38 4.26 1.74
CA ILE A 93 9.08 3.08 2.56
C ILE A 93 10.38 2.33 2.94
N TRP A 94 11.29 2.14 1.99
CA TRP A 94 12.56 1.47 2.27
C TRP A 94 13.45 2.27 3.23
N GLY A 95 13.55 3.58 3.04
CA GLY A 95 14.30 4.46 3.94
C GLY A 95 13.73 4.44 5.36
N LEU A 96 12.41 4.44 5.48
CA LEU A 96 11.75 4.38 6.78
C LEU A 96 11.94 3.04 7.48
N ARG A 97 11.92 1.92 6.74
CA ARG A 97 12.25 0.58 7.28
C ARG A 97 13.70 0.53 7.77
N LEU A 98 14.64 1.08 7.00
CA LEU A 98 16.03 1.16 7.42
C LEU A 98 16.17 1.95 8.73
N LEU A 99 15.48 3.09 8.87
CA LEU A 99 15.46 3.88 10.08
C LEU A 99 14.90 3.08 11.28
N LEU A 100 13.83 2.32 11.08
CA LEU A 100 13.24 1.46 12.10
C LEU A 100 14.20 0.35 12.54
N TYR A 101 14.91 -0.29 11.60
CA TYR A 101 15.93 -1.28 11.93
C TYR A 101 17.11 -0.67 12.69
N LEU A 102 17.57 0.52 12.28
CA LEU A 102 18.59 1.25 13.02
C LEU A 102 18.12 1.62 14.44
N ALA A 103 16.85 2.04 14.58
CA ALA A 103 16.28 2.32 15.89
C ALA A 103 16.24 1.08 16.78
N LEU A 104 15.92 -0.09 16.20
CA LEU A 104 15.93 -1.34 16.94
C LEU A 104 17.36 -1.76 17.35
N PHE A 105 18.28 -1.82 16.39
CA PHE A 105 19.62 -2.35 16.65
C PHE A 105 20.50 -1.38 17.43
N VAL A 106 20.54 -0.10 17.05
CA VAL A 106 21.38 0.91 17.69
C VAL A 106 20.69 1.47 18.93
N GLY A 107 19.40 1.75 18.84
CA GLY A 107 18.62 2.32 19.94
C GLY A 107 18.43 1.30 21.07
N VAL A 108 17.74 0.21 20.82
CA VAL A 108 17.48 -0.82 21.85
C VAL A 108 18.76 -1.57 22.18
N GLY A 109 19.52 -2.02 21.18
CA GLY A 109 20.78 -2.73 21.39
C GLY A 109 21.82 -1.89 22.13
N GLY A 110 21.95 -0.61 21.76
CA GLY A 110 22.87 0.33 22.42
C GLY A 110 22.47 0.63 23.86
N THR A 111 21.17 0.76 24.16
CA THR A 111 20.70 0.96 25.56
C THR A 111 20.92 -0.28 26.41
N LEU A 112 20.64 -1.48 25.88
CA LEU A 112 20.92 -2.74 26.57
C LEU A 112 22.43 -2.91 26.82
N PHE A 113 23.24 -2.70 25.80
CA PHE A 113 24.73 -2.77 25.96
C PHE A 113 25.25 -1.85 27.08
N ARG A 114 24.74 -0.62 27.13
CA ARG A 114 25.13 0.35 28.20
C ARG A 114 24.62 -0.05 29.58
N ALA A 115 23.52 -0.81 29.66
CA ALA A 115 23.02 -1.31 30.94
C ALA A 115 23.92 -2.41 31.53
N PHE A 116 24.57 -3.21 30.66
CA PHE A 116 25.43 -4.32 31.10
C PHE A 116 26.95 -3.97 31.08
N MET A 117 27.36 -3.02 30.24
CA MET A 117 28.75 -2.56 30.13
C MET A 117 28.81 -1.06 30.35
N PRO A 118 29.29 -0.62 31.52
CA PRO A 118 29.47 0.81 31.78
C PRO A 118 30.43 1.42 30.76
N PRO A 119 30.08 2.52 30.11
CA PRO A 119 30.88 3.11 29.05
C PRO A 119 32.18 3.68 29.63
N ALA A 120 33.31 3.40 28.97
CA ALA A 120 34.60 3.96 29.30
C ALA A 120 34.68 5.47 29.02
N ARG A 121 33.77 6.03 28.27
CA ARG A 121 33.59 7.46 27.96
C ARG A 121 32.11 7.74 27.76
N ASP A 122 31.67 8.97 28.09
CA ASP A 122 30.29 9.43 27.79
C ASP A 122 30.03 9.41 26.29
N SER A 123 29.44 8.34 25.83
CA SER A 123 29.04 8.16 24.44
C SER A 123 27.69 8.84 24.13
N GLY A 124 27.49 10.06 24.63
CA GLY A 124 26.36 10.94 24.26
C GLY A 124 24.95 10.31 24.19
N GLY A 125 23.94 11.11 23.98
CA GLY A 125 22.55 10.70 23.86
C GLY A 125 22.17 10.00 22.53
N MET A 126 23.14 9.53 21.74
CA MET A 126 22.89 8.93 20.40
C MET A 126 21.91 7.76 20.40
N PRO A 127 21.98 6.75 21.32
CA PRO A 127 21.00 5.66 21.33
C PRO A 127 19.58 6.15 21.61
N LEU A 128 19.41 7.12 22.50
CA LEU A 128 18.11 7.70 22.83
C LEU A 128 17.53 8.49 21.65
N ALA A 129 18.35 9.29 20.97
CA ALA A 129 17.92 10.03 19.79
C ALA A 129 17.44 9.11 18.67
N VAL A 130 18.15 8.00 18.44
CA VAL A 130 17.77 6.98 17.44
C VAL A 130 16.48 6.27 17.84
N LEU A 131 16.26 5.96 19.12
CA LEU A 131 14.99 5.41 19.62
C LEU A 131 13.81 6.36 19.39
N ILE A 132 13.98 7.65 19.73
CA ILE A 132 12.94 8.65 19.51
C ILE A 132 12.61 8.75 18.01
N ALA A 133 13.64 8.83 17.16
CA ALA A 133 13.44 8.85 15.71
C ALA A 133 12.67 7.60 15.19
N GLY A 134 13.00 6.42 15.70
CA GLY A 134 12.28 5.18 15.39
C GLY A 134 10.82 5.22 15.85
N PHE A 135 10.57 5.71 17.05
CA PHE A 135 9.20 5.83 17.57
C PHE A 135 8.33 6.78 16.74
N VAL A 136 8.89 7.91 16.30
CA VAL A 136 8.21 8.84 15.38
C VAL A 136 8.02 8.22 13.98
N ALA A 137 8.96 7.39 13.55
CA ALA A 137 8.88 6.73 12.24
C ALA A 137 7.78 5.66 12.15
N LEU A 138 7.36 5.06 13.27
CA LEU A 138 6.33 4.00 13.29
C LEU A 138 5.01 4.43 12.65
N PRO A 139 4.35 5.50 13.08
CA PRO A 139 3.10 5.93 12.44
C PRO A 139 3.32 6.28 10.96
N CYS A 140 4.43 6.91 10.61
CA CYS A 140 4.75 7.21 9.22
C CYS A 140 4.83 5.92 8.38
N ALA A 141 5.42 4.86 8.92
CA ALA A 141 5.51 3.57 8.23
C ALA A 141 4.11 2.98 7.95
N VAL A 142 3.21 3.04 8.92
CA VAL A 142 1.82 2.59 8.75
C VAL A 142 1.11 3.39 7.65
N GLY A 143 1.20 4.71 7.69
CA GLY A 143 0.59 5.58 6.68
C GLY A 143 1.12 5.33 5.27
N LEU A 144 2.45 5.23 5.10
CA LEU A 144 3.06 4.99 3.79
C LEU A 144 2.72 3.59 3.24
N GLN A 145 2.68 2.57 4.10
CA GLN A 145 2.24 1.22 3.68
C GLN A 145 0.78 1.22 3.24
N GLY A 146 -0.08 1.96 3.93
CA GLY A 146 -1.46 2.11 3.53
C GLY A 146 -1.62 2.84 2.18
N LEU A 147 -0.81 3.86 1.90
CA LEU A 147 -0.77 4.49 0.58
C LEU A 147 -0.35 3.50 -0.51
N ASP A 148 0.68 2.70 -0.26
CA ASP A 148 1.14 1.69 -1.21
C ASP A 148 0.07 0.62 -1.44
N ALA A 149 -0.56 0.13 -0.37
CA ALA A 149 -1.64 -0.85 -0.45
C ALA A 149 -2.84 -0.35 -1.27
N LEU A 150 -3.21 0.93 -1.13
CA LEU A 150 -4.34 1.52 -1.85
C LEU A 150 -3.95 2.15 -3.21
N ALA A 151 -2.66 2.21 -3.55
CA ALA A 151 -2.12 3.03 -4.65
C ALA A 151 -2.60 4.49 -4.59
N ALA A 152 -2.76 5.02 -3.39
CA ALA A 152 -3.30 6.35 -3.17
C ALA A 152 -2.22 7.44 -3.28
N PRO A 153 -2.59 8.67 -3.67
CA PRO A 153 -1.66 9.79 -3.70
C PRO A 153 -1.27 10.23 -2.27
N TRP A 154 -0.17 10.97 -2.14
CA TRP A 154 0.32 11.50 -0.86
C TRP A 154 -0.72 12.32 -0.08
N SER A 155 -1.59 13.04 -0.79
CA SER A 155 -2.69 13.83 -0.19
C SER A 155 -3.67 12.97 0.62
N ALA A 156 -3.78 11.69 0.31
CA ALA A 156 -4.66 10.77 1.01
C ALA A 156 -4.21 10.47 2.45
N LEU A 157 -2.98 10.80 2.85
CA LEU A 157 -2.53 10.70 4.25
C LEU A 157 -3.37 11.57 5.22
N ALA A 158 -4.02 12.61 4.72
CA ALA A 158 -4.95 13.41 5.50
C ALA A 158 -6.30 12.71 5.79
N SER A 159 -6.53 11.54 5.23
CA SER A 159 -7.77 10.77 5.36
C SER A 159 -7.55 9.45 6.12
N ILE A 160 -8.63 8.85 6.63
CA ILE A 160 -8.58 7.62 7.45
C ILE A 160 -8.22 6.34 6.65
N PRO A 161 -8.66 6.16 5.37
CA PRO A 161 -8.50 4.89 4.66
C PRO A 161 -7.07 4.35 4.59
N PRO A 162 -6.01 5.14 4.27
CA PRO A 162 -4.64 4.63 4.24
C PRO A 162 -4.16 4.10 5.59
N TRP A 163 -4.53 4.76 6.68
CA TRP A 163 -4.16 4.34 8.03
C TRP A 163 -4.78 2.98 8.39
N ARG A 164 -6.07 2.78 8.05
CA ARG A 164 -6.73 1.49 8.23
C ARG A 164 -6.10 0.41 7.37
N ALA A 165 -5.85 0.68 6.09
CA ALA A 165 -5.21 -0.26 5.20
C ALA A 165 -3.81 -0.64 5.68
N GLY A 166 -3.01 0.33 6.16
CA GLY A 166 -1.68 0.08 6.72
C GLY A 166 -1.70 -0.80 7.96
N LEU A 167 -2.69 -0.63 8.84
CA LEU A 167 -2.87 -1.46 10.03
C LEU A 167 -3.34 -2.89 9.72
N THR A 168 -4.07 -3.10 8.63
CA THR A 168 -4.55 -4.43 8.22
C THR A 168 -3.54 -5.23 7.42
N THR A 169 -2.47 -4.60 6.92
CA THR A 169 -1.36 -5.31 6.30
C THR A 169 -0.50 -5.99 7.39
N ARG A 170 0.06 -7.16 7.07
CA ARG A 170 0.88 -7.95 8.01
C ARG A 170 2.05 -7.18 8.64
N HIS A 171 2.52 -6.12 7.99
CA HIS A 171 3.56 -5.24 8.51
C HIS A 171 3.06 -4.17 9.50
N GLY A 172 1.75 -3.97 9.60
CA GLY A 172 1.14 -3.06 10.58
C GLY A 172 0.74 -3.74 11.88
N ILE A 173 0.83 -5.07 11.95
CA ILE A 173 0.43 -5.89 13.11
C ILE A 173 1.65 -6.43 13.88
N MET A 174 2.88 -6.29 13.32
CA MET A 174 4.14 -6.53 14.02
C MET A 174 4.63 -5.24 14.68
#